data_85943f7231923bc64ded2cbb6f493dff
#
_entry.id   85943f7231923bc64ded2cbb6f493dff
#
_cell.length_a   1.000
_cell.length_b   1.000
_cell.length_c   1.000
_cell.angle_alpha   90.00
_cell.angle_beta   90.00
_cell.angle_gamma   90.00
#
_symmetry.space_group_name_H-M   'P 1'
#
loop_
_entity.id
_entity.type
_entity.pdbx_description
1 polymer ?
#
loop_
_entity_poly.entity_id
_entity_poly.type
_entity_poly.pdbx_seq_one_letter_code
_entity_poly.pdbx_strand_id
1 'polypeptide(L)'
;MTKYADNAVLDAPLLAIASRASRLVALSAPVTAYDGIAAATLGSCPMAAADFSPPVDDPIAGRRMNVAAKEIVSSAGGGLNHHALVDDAKGVVLWLTEVANDQAVITGRMLRFAAWAISFRPPV
;
A
#
# COMPACT_ATOMS: atom_id res chain seq x y z
N MET A 1 2.96 5.72 33.54
CA MET A 1 1.66 5.15 33.14
C MET A 1 1.89 4.09 32.06
N THR A 2 1.32 2.92 32.22
CA THR A 2 1.43 1.85 31.23
C THR A 2 0.32 1.99 30.19
N LYS A 3 0.69 1.89 28.93
CA LYS A 3 -0.28 1.86 27.82
C LYS A 3 -0.20 0.51 27.13
N TYR A 4 -1.34 -0.03 26.76
CA TYR A 4 -1.44 -1.36 26.17
C TYR A 4 -2.50 -1.41 25.10
N ALA A 5 -2.21 -2.15 24.03
CA ALA A 5 -3.20 -2.52 23.03
C ALA A 5 -3.04 -4.01 22.73
N ASP A 6 -4.15 -4.75 22.77
CA ASP A 6 -4.15 -6.16 22.43
C ASP A 6 -3.83 -6.37 20.94
N ASN A 7 -3.28 -7.54 20.61
CA ASN A 7 -2.97 -7.88 19.21
C ASN A 7 -4.20 -7.77 18.31
N ALA A 8 -5.39 -8.18 18.79
CA ALA A 8 -6.61 -8.06 18.02
C ALA A 8 -6.92 -6.60 17.63
N VAL A 9 -6.60 -5.65 18.50
CA VAL A 9 -6.79 -4.22 18.21
C VAL A 9 -5.78 -3.72 17.19
N LEU A 10 -4.52 -4.15 17.31
CA LEU A 10 -3.46 -3.75 16.36
C LEU A 10 -3.63 -4.45 15.01
N ASP A 11 -4.20 -5.65 14.97
CA ASP A 11 -4.43 -6.39 13.75
C ASP A 11 -5.63 -5.86 12.95
N ALA A 12 -6.61 -5.25 13.60
CA ALA A 12 -7.84 -4.79 12.96
C ALA A 12 -7.60 -3.87 11.74
N PRO A 13 -6.74 -2.82 11.83
CA PRO A 13 -6.45 -1.99 10.66
C PRO A 13 -5.71 -2.76 9.56
N LEU A 14 -4.83 -3.70 9.92
CA LEU A 14 -4.13 -4.53 8.94
C LEU A 14 -5.11 -5.43 8.19
N LEU A 15 -6.02 -6.08 8.91
CA LEU A 15 -7.05 -6.93 8.30
C LEU A 15 -8.02 -6.12 7.44
N ALA A 16 -8.34 -4.89 7.84
CA ALA A 16 -9.18 -4.00 7.05
C ALA A 16 -8.53 -3.69 5.69
N ILE A 17 -7.24 -3.39 5.67
CA ILE A 17 -6.50 -3.16 4.42
C ILE A 17 -6.50 -4.42 3.56
N ALA A 18 -6.17 -5.57 4.13
CA ALA A 18 -6.10 -6.84 3.39
C ALA A 18 -7.43 -7.24 2.76
N SER A 19 -8.55 -6.97 3.45
CA SER A 19 -9.89 -7.34 2.96
C SER A 19 -10.45 -6.35 1.94
N ARG A 20 -9.97 -5.10 1.94
CA ARG A 20 -10.54 -4.01 1.14
C ARG A 20 -9.69 -3.60 -0.06
N ALA A 21 -8.37 -3.82 -0.02
CA ALA A 21 -7.48 -3.39 -1.09
C ALA A 21 -7.81 -4.12 -2.39
N SER A 22 -8.19 -3.38 -3.42
CA SER A 22 -8.54 -3.92 -4.74
C SER A 22 -7.44 -3.71 -5.78
N ARG A 23 -6.62 -2.66 -5.63
CA ARG A 23 -5.51 -2.36 -6.53
C ARG A 23 -4.31 -1.78 -5.79
N LEU A 24 -3.13 -2.06 -6.33
CA LEU A 24 -1.91 -1.31 -6.05
C LEU A 24 -1.69 -0.36 -7.22
N VAL A 25 -1.53 0.92 -6.94
CA VAL A 25 -1.40 1.98 -7.94
C VAL A 25 -0.05 2.67 -7.82
N ALA A 26 0.68 2.79 -8.92
CA ALA A 26 1.91 3.57 -9.00
C ALA A 26 1.53 5.03 -9.32
N LEU A 27 2.08 5.98 -8.56
CA LEU A 27 1.67 7.38 -8.60
C LEU A 27 2.85 8.32 -8.86
N SER A 28 2.57 9.41 -9.56
CA SER A 28 3.52 10.51 -9.80
C SER A 28 3.41 11.63 -8.77
N ALA A 29 2.47 11.54 -7.84
CA ALA A 29 2.25 12.55 -6.81
C ALA A 29 1.58 11.93 -5.58
N PRO A 30 1.72 12.54 -4.39
CA PRO A 30 0.98 12.09 -3.22
C PRO A 30 -0.51 12.41 -3.40
N VAL A 31 -1.35 11.38 -3.40
CA VAL A 31 -2.80 11.51 -3.57
C VAL A 31 -3.48 10.83 -2.39
N THR A 32 -4.28 11.59 -1.64
CA THR A 32 -5.01 11.08 -0.49
C THR A 32 -6.51 10.96 -0.76
N ALA A 33 -7.01 11.58 -1.82
CA ALA A 33 -8.41 11.48 -2.23
C ALA A 33 -8.53 10.57 -3.46
N TYR A 34 -9.48 9.66 -3.42
CA TYR A 34 -9.70 8.70 -4.51
C TYR A 34 -9.88 9.39 -5.87
N ASP A 35 -10.56 10.52 -5.90
CA ASP A 35 -10.83 11.27 -7.14
C ASP A 35 -9.55 11.76 -7.83
N GLY A 36 -8.45 11.92 -7.10
CA GLY A 36 -7.17 12.34 -7.65
C GLY A 36 -6.30 11.21 -8.19
N ILE A 37 -6.67 9.96 -7.93
CA ILE A 37 -5.85 8.79 -8.30
C ILE A 37 -5.66 8.71 -9.82
N ALA A 38 -6.72 8.84 -10.59
CA ALA A 38 -6.67 8.66 -12.05
C ALA A 38 -5.67 9.62 -12.71
N ALA A 39 -5.63 10.87 -12.29
CA ALA A 39 -4.73 11.88 -12.87
C ALA A 39 -3.25 11.63 -12.56
N ALA A 40 -2.95 11.01 -11.43
CA ALA A 40 -1.57 10.73 -10.99
C ALA A 40 -1.12 9.30 -11.30
N THR A 41 -2.00 8.44 -11.81
CA THR A 41 -1.71 7.02 -12.03
C THR A 41 -0.70 6.83 -13.16
N LEU A 42 0.38 6.10 -12.86
CA LEU A 42 1.35 5.64 -13.85
C LEU A 42 1.10 4.19 -14.26
N GLY A 43 0.34 3.47 -13.47
CA GLY A 43 -0.05 2.08 -13.71
C GLY A 43 -0.65 1.48 -12.46
N SER A 44 -1.30 0.33 -12.60
CA SER A 44 -1.90 -0.36 -11.47
C SER A 44 -1.94 -1.87 -11.72
N CYS A 45 -2.08 -2.63 -10.64
CA CYS A 45 -2.33 -4.06 -10.72
C CYS A 45 -3.38 -4.46 -9.68
N PRO A 46 -4.15 -5.54 -9.95
CA PRO A 46 -5.13 -6.02 -8.97
C PRO A 46 -4.44 -6.56 -7.72
N MET A 47 -5.11 -6.37 -6.58
CA MET A 47 -4.72 -6.95 -5.29
C MET A 47 -5.84 -7.85 -4.78
N ALA A 48 -5.45 -8.92 -4.11
CA ALA A 48 -6.37 -9.86 -3.49
C ALA A 48 -5.93 -10.16 -2.06
N ALA A 49 -6.80 -10.74 -1.26
CA ALA A 49 -6.47 -11.09 0.13
C ALA A 49 -5.21 -11.97 0.24
N ALA A 50 -4.96 -12.84 -0.74
CA ALA A 50 -3.79 -13.72 -0.78
C ALA A 50 -2.46 -12.96 -0.95
N ASP A 51 -2.50 -11.69 -1.37
CA ASP A 51 -1.30 -10.85 -1.49
C ASP A 51 -0.82 -10.30 -0.15
N PHE A 52 -1.58 -10.50 0.91
CA PHE A 52 -1.25 -10.04 2.25
C PHE A 52 -1.04 -11.25 3.16
N SER A 53 0.04 -11.23 3.94
CA SER A 53 0.26 -12.26 4.95
C SER A 53 -0.65 -12.03 6.16
N PRO A 54 -0.94 -13.06 6.97
CA PRO A 54 -1.58 -12.83 8.26
C PRO A 54 -0.73 -11.89 9.12
N PRO A 55 -1.34 -11.06 9.99
CA PRO A 55 -0.58 -10.23 10.91
C PRO A 55 0.33 -11.08 11.81
N VAL A 56 1.55 -10.61 12.02
CA VAL A 56 2.55 -11.25 12.89
C VAL A 56 3.22 -10.20 13.75
N ASP A 57 3.98 -10.63 14.75
CA ASP A 57 4.74 -9.70 15.59
C ASP A 57 5.76 -8.94 14.75
N ASP A 58 5.81 -7.62 14.95
CA ASP A 58 6.85 -6.79 14.36
C ASP A 58 8.14 -6.94 15.18
N PRO A 59 9.32 -7.09 14.52
CA PRO A 59 10.58 -7.26 15.25
C PRO A 59 10.92 -6.13 16.22
N ILE A 60 10.40 -4.93 15.99
CA ILE A 60 10.65 -3.77 16.86
C ILE A 60 9.56 -3.65 17.90
N ALA A 61 8.30 -3.52 17.46
CA ALA A 61 7.15 -3.39 18.36
C ALA A 61 5.85 -3.50 17.55
N GLY A 62 4.80 -4.03 18.18
CA GLY A 62 3.47 -4.09 17.56
C GLY A 62 3.30 -5.24 16.59
N ARG A 63 2.48 -5.02 15.59
CA ARG A 63 2.11 -6.04 14.60
C ARG A 63 2.39 -5.55 13.20
N ARG A 64 2.72 -6.47 12.30
CA ARG A 64 2.94 -6.16 10.90
C ARG A 64 2.26 -7.18 9.99
N MET A 65 2.01 -6.75 8.76
CA MET A 65 1.49 -7.56 7.68
C MET A 65 2.40 -7.37 6.47
N ASN A 66 2.84 -8.46 5.86
CA ASN A 66 3.67 -8.41 4.66
C ASN A 66 2.78 -8.31 3.43
N VAL A 67 3.17 -7.47 2.49
CA VAL A 67 2.52 -7.29 1.20
C VAL A 67 3.40 -7.93 0.13
N ALA A 68 2.81 -8.76 -0.72
CA ALA A 68 3.53 -9.50 -1.75
C ALA A 68 4.18 -8.55 -2.77
N ALA A 69 5.30 -8.98 -3.35
CA ALA A 69 5.91 -8.29 -4.48
C ALA A 69 4.95 -8.29 -5.67
N LYS A 70 4.91 -7.18 -6.39
CA LYS A 70 4.03 -6.99 -7.55
C LYS A 70 4.75 -6.38 -8.72
N GLU A 71 4.26 -6.67 -9.91
CA GLU A 71 4.72 -6.05 -11.16
C GLU A 71 3.55 -5.28 -11.78
N ILE A 72 3.85 -4.07 -12.23
CA ILE A 72 2.87 -3.19 -12.87
C ILE A 72 3.42 -2.77 -14.23
N VAL A 73 2.63 -2.95 -15.29
CA VAL A 73 2.98 -2.38 -16.60
C VAL A 73 2.47 -0.93 -16.61
N SER A 74 3.38 0.02 -16.84
CA SER A 74 3.03 1.43 -16.83
C SER A 74 2.09 1.77 -17.98
N SER A 75 1.03 2.54 -17.68
CA SER A 75 0.05 3.03 -18.64
C SER A 75 0.24 4.51 -18.99
N ALA A 76 1.10 5.20 -18.26
CA ALA A 76 1.44 6.61 -18.48
C ALA A 76 2.90 6.85 -18.09
N GLY A 77 3.49 7.89 -18.67
CA GLY A 77 4.84 8.33 -18.33
C GLY A 77 4.82 9.37 -17.22
N GLY A 78 5.91 9.48 -16.50
CA GLY A 78 6.08 10.46 -15.44
C GLY A 78 7.12 10.03 -14.42
N GLY A 79 7.21 10.76 -13.32
CA GLY A 79 8.10 10.42 -12.21
C GLY A 79 7.37 9.57 -11.17
N LEU A 80 7.79 8.33 -10.97
CA LEU A 80 7.25 7.47 -9.91
C LEU A 80 7.83 7.92 -8.57
N ASN A 81 6.98 8.37 -7.66
CA ASN A 81 7.43 8.81 -6.32
C ASN A 81 6.55 8.27 -5.18
N HIS A 82 5.38 7.75 -5.48
CA HIS A 82 4.47 7.16 -4.49
C HIS A 82 3.81 5.90 -5.02
N HIS A 83 3.32 5.06 -4.12
CA HIS A 83 2.36 4.02 -4.46
C HIS A 83 1.26 3.97 -3.42
N ALA A 84 0.11 3.45 -3.79
CA ALA A 84 -1.05 3.41 -2.92
C ALA A 84 -1.83 2.11 -3.05
N LEU A 85 -2.47 1.72 -1.96
CA LEU A 85 -3.49 0.68 -1.96
C LEU A 85 -4.85 1.38 -1.95
N VAL A 86 -5.72 1.01 -2.87
CA VAL A 86 -7.03 1.62 -3.01
C VAL A 86 -8.15 0.60 -2.90
N ASP A 87 -9.30 1.06 -2.43
CA ASP A 87 -10.56 0.31 -2.40
C ASP A 87 -11.48 0.94 -3.44
N ASP A 88 -11.56 0.32 -4.62
CA ASP A 88 -12.39 0.83 -5.71
C ASP A 88 -13.89 0.75 -5.40
N ALA A 89 -14.31 -0.25 -4.63
CA ALA A 89 -15.71 -0.44 -4.29
C ALA A 89 -16.26 0.69 -3.41
N LYS A 90 -15.42 1.21 -2.50
CA LYS A 90 -15.80 2.32 -1.61
C LYS A 90 -15.28 3.67 -2.09
N GLY A 91 -14.37 3.71 -3.06
CA GLY A 91 -13.80 4.94 -3.57
C GLY A 91 -12.90 5.63 -2.54
N VAL A 92 -11.98 4.89 -1.91
CA VAL A 92 -11.06 5.43 -0.91
C VAL A 92 -9.63 4.98 -1.15
N VAL A 93 -8.68 5.82 -0.75
CA VAL A 93 -7.25 5.47 -0.67
C VAL A 93 -7.01 4.90 0.72
N LEU A 94 -6.64 3.61 0.78
CA LEU A 94 -6.44 2.92 2.06
C LEU A 94 -5.06 3.19 2.65
N TRP A 95 -4.04 3.28 1.82
CA TRP A 95 -2.65 3.44 2.24
C TRP A 95 -1.86 4.14 1.16
N LEU A 96 -1.05 5.12 1.54
CA LEU A 96 -0.15 5.83 0.64
C LEU A 96 1.27 5.72 1.16
N THR A 97 2.21 5.38 0.30
CA THR A 97 3.62 5.24 0.65
C THR A 97 4.49 5.97 -0.38
N GLU A 98 5.47 6.71 0.12
CA GLU A 98 6.53 7.28 -0.72
C GLU A 98 7.54 6.19 -1.09
N VAL A 99 8.00 6.18 -2.35
CA VAL A 99 9.07 5.28 -2.76
C VAL A 99 10.43 5.86 -2.36
N ALA A 100 11.41 4.97 -2.10
CA ALA A 100 12.71 5.40 -1.60
C ALA A 100 13.46 6.34 -2.55
N ASN A 101 13.34 6.12 -3.85
CA ASN A 101 13.99 6.94 -4.87
C ASN A 101 13.02 7.17 -6.02
N ASP A 102 12.90 8.42 -6.46
CA ASP A 102 12.06 8.76 -7.61
C ASP A 102 12.62 8.09 -8.87
N GLN A 103 11.72 7.59 -9.70
CA GLN A 103 12.08 6.92 -10.95
C GLN A 103 11.34 7.55 -12.13
N ALA A 104 12.06 7.81 -13.21
CA ALA A 104 11.42 8.20 -14.47
C ALA A 104 10.77 6.97 -15.10
N VAL A 105 9.50 7.10 -15.47
CA VAL A 105 8.69 6.01 -16.03
C VAL A 105 8.26 6.37 -17.44
N ILE A 106 8.40 5.41 -18.35
CA ILE A 106 7.92 5.50 -19.73
C ILE A 106 6.77 4.51 -19.89
N THR A 107 5.73 4.90 -20.62
CA THR A 107 4.56 4.04 -20.90
C THR A 107 5.00 2.69 -21.47
N GLY A 108 4.40 1.62 -20.98
CA GLY A 108 4.66 0.24 -21.44
C GLY A 108 5.83 -0.44 -20.75
N ARG A 109 6.45 0.19 -19.76
CA ARG A 109 7.54 -0.40 -18.98
C ARG A 109 7.01 -1.18 -17.78
N MET A 110 7.74 -2.24 -17.42
CA MET A 110 7.45 -3.03 -16.23
C MET A 110 8.01 -2.32 -14.99
N LEU A 111 7.14 -2.03 -14.04
CA LEU A 111 7.50 -1.50 -12.73
C LEU A 111 7.46 -2.64 -11.72
N ARG A 112 8.55 -2.86 -10.99
CA ARG A 112 8.65 -3.94 -10.01
C ARG A 112 8.66 -3.36 -8.61
N PHE A 113 7.70 -3.80 -7.81
CA PHE A 113 7.61 -3.45 -6.40
C PHE A 113 8.00 -4.69 -5.59
N ALA A 114 9.11 -4.58 -4.86
CA ALA A 114 9.53 -5.65 -3.94
C ALA A 114 8.49 -5.83 -2.83
N ALA A 115 8.48 -6.99 -2.19
CA ALA A 115 7.65 -7.22 -1.02
C ALA A 115 7.96 -6.18 0.06
N TRP A 116 6.94 -5.72 0.77
CA TRP A 116 7.06 -4.69 1.80
C TRP A 116 6.10 -5.00 2.96
N ALA A 117 6.14 -4.20 4.00
CA ALA A 117 5.33 -4.45 5.18
C ALA A 117 4.64 -3.18 5.66
N ILE A 118 3.45 -3.37 6.24
CA ILE A 118 2.70 -2.35 6.94
C ILE A 118 2.68 -2.73 8.42
N SER A 119 3.07 -1.82 9.29
CA SER A 119 3.16 -2.06 10.72
C SER A 119 2.30 -1.09 11.51
N PHE A 120 1.69 -1.60 12.57
CA PHE A 120 1.01 -0.78 13.58
C PHE A 120 1.61 -1.09 14.94
N ARG A 121 2.00 -0.05 15.64
CA ARG A 121 2.69 -0.15 16.93
C ARG A 121 1.75 0.14 18.09
N PRO A 122 2.04 -0.40 19.29
CA PRO A 122 1.24 -0.08 20.47
C PRO A 122 1.37 1.41 20.82
N PRO A 123 0.41 1.95 21.57
CA PRO A 123 0.48 3.34 22.00
C PRO A 123 1.70 3.62 22.86
N VAL A 124 2.22 4.82 22.76
CA VAL A 124 3.39 5.28 23.54
C VAL A 124 3.02 6.40 24.50
#